data_c58d4d1f8667f5e65d9b43a598cf3a8f
#
_entry.id   c58d4d1f8667f5e65d9b43a598cf3a8f
#
_cell.length_a   1.000
_cell.length_b   1.000
_cell.length_c   1.000
_cell.angle_alpha   90.00
_cell.angle_beta   90.00
_cell.angle_gamma   90.00
#
_symmetry.space_group_name_H-M   'P 1'
#
loop_
_entity.id
_entity.type
_entity.pdbx_description
1 polymer ?
#
loop_
_entity_poly.entity_id
_entity_poly.type
_entity_poly.pdbx_seq_one_letter_code
_entity_poly.pdbx_strand_id
1 'polypeptide(L)'
;MKQLVVEKNNPTPILWDTPIPNPGPGEILIKNHYSVVSSGTELAAIEVANTSVTDKLQNSSNIDKGLDLLKKEGIGAVWNAVFPKNLLPLQLGYSSAGEVVKVGQGVSTYHVGDKVVSNGGHAEYVVVSENLCSRIDESTDIKEAAFTVLGSIALHGLRLSETSLGSKVVVVGLGVIGHLVCRLAEAQGSEVIGIDPDPERSKYGDNFFTSVDDVELKDVDTVIITAATSSNEPIELARSEEHTSELQSPCNLVCRLLLEKK
;
A
#
# COMPACT_ATOMS: atom_id res chain seq x y z
N MET A 1 12.66 -23.46 0.35
CA MET A 1 12.73 -22.03 0.57
C MET A 1 11.86 -21.63 1.74
N LYS A 2 12.21 -20.55 2.42
CA LYS A 2 11.39 -19.98 3.48
C LYS A 2 10.46 -18.90 2.93
N GLN A 3 9.22 -18.88 3.43
CA GLN A 3 8.26 -17.79 3.14
C GLN A 3 7.46 -17.46 4.39
N LEU A 4 7.07 -16.19 4.55
CA LEU A 4 6.27 -15.70 5.65
C LEU A 4 4.79 -15.82 5.31
N VAL A 5 4.03 -16.50 6.15
CA VAL A 5 2.61 -16.75 5.96
C VAL A 5 1.83 -16.56 7.26
N VAL A 6 0.53 -16.34 7.13
CA VAL A 6 -0.45 -16.36 8.22
C VAL A 6 -1.42 -17.51 7.96
N GLU A 7 -1.57 -18.39 8.92
CA GLU A 7 -2.56 -19.47 8.83
C GLU A 7 -3.94 -18.99 9.26
N LYS A 8 -4.96 -19.67 8.76
CA LYS A 8 -6.33 -19.42 9.17
C LYS A 8 -6.50 -19.70 10.67
N ASN A 9 -7.11 -18.78 11.39
CA ASN A 9 -7.32 -18.81 12.83
C ASN A 9 -6.03 -18.69 13.70
N ASN A 10 -4.91 -18.31 13.09
CA ASN A 10 -3.69 -17.97 13.81
C ASN A 10 -3.14 -16.66 13.27
N PRO A 11 -3.32 -15.51 13.97
CA PRO A 11 -2.88 -14.20 13.49
C PRO A 11 -1.35 -14.02 13.51
N THR A 12 -0.62 -14.95 14.11
CA THR A 12 0.84 -14.86 14.22
C THR A 12 1.48 -15.28 12.90
N PRO A 13 2.28 -14.43 12.25
CA PRO A 13 3.06 -14.80 11.09
C PRO A 13 4.06 -15.91 11.42
N ILE A 14 4.16 -16.91 10.56
CA ILE A 14 5.07 -18.04 10.70
C ILE A 14 5.90 -18.23 9.42
N LEU A 15 7.10 -18.79 9.59
CA LEU A 15 7.96 -19.18 8.48
C LEU A 15 7.64 -20.61 8.05
N TRP A 16 7.22 -20.75 6.82
CA TRP A 16 7.04 -22.05 6.18
C TRP A 16 8.25 -22.46 5.36
N ASP A 17 8.57 -23.73 5.40
CA ASP A 17 9.50 -24.37 4.47
C ASP A 17 8.73 -25.00 3.30
N THR A 18 8.93 -24.49 2.09
CA THR A 18 8.25 -24.94 0.88
C THR A 18 9.25 -25.22 -0.24
N PRO A 19 8.92 -26.05 -1.22
CA PRO A 19 9.74 -26.17 -2.42
C PRO A 19 9.90 -24.83 -3.14
N ILE A 20 11.02 -24.66 -3.85
CA ILE A 20 11.21 -23.50 -4.74
C ILE A 20 10.25 -23.67 -5.92
N PRO A 21 9.39 -22.66 -6.21
CA PRO A 21 8.45 -22.75 -7.33
C PRO A 21 9.16 -22.67 -8.69
N ASN A 22 8.48 -23.12 -9.73
CA ASN A 22 8.94 -22.94 -11.11
C ASN A 22 8.08 -21.88 -11.81
N PRO A 23 8.67 -20.94 -12.58
CA PRO A 23 7.92 -19.97 -13.34
C PRO A 23 7.18 -20.64 -14.50
N GLY A 24 5.90 -20.27 -14.69
CA GLY A 24 5.09 -20.60 -15.83
C GLY A 24 5.36 -19.68 -17.03
N PRO A 25 4.57 -19.80 -18.13
CA PRO A 25 4.67 -18.89 -19.27
C PRO A 25 4.40 -17.42 -18.85
N GLY A 26 5.24 -16.47 -19.29
CA GLY A 26 5.14 -15.06 -18.96
C GLY A 26 5.53 -14.70 -17.52
N GLU A 27 6.12 -15.63 -16.77
CA GLU A 27 6.54 -15.44 -15.38
C GLU A 27 8.05 -15.54 -15.24
N ILE A 28 8.57 -14.94 -14.18
CA ILE A 28 9.97 -15.03 -13.78
C ILE A 28 10.10 -15.50 -12.34
N LEU A 29 11.15 -16.25 -12.05
CA LEU A 29 11.55 -16.64 -10.70
C LEU A 29 12.63 -15.67 -10.22
N ILE A 30 12.37 -15.01 -9.12
CA ILE A 30 13.28 -14.05 -8.48
C ILE A 30 13.77 -14.64 -7.17
N LYS A 31 15.07 -14.59 -6.92
CA LYS A 31 15.66 -14.77 -5.60
C LYS A 31 15.65 -13.42 -4.89
N ASN A 32 14.81 -13.26 -3.89
CA ASN A 32 14.71 -12.02 -3.14
C ASN A 32 15.97 -11.78 -2.28
N HIS A 33 16.42 -10.54 -2.28
CA HIS A 33 17.46 -10.03 -1.38
C HIS A 33 16.83 -9.22 -0.25
N TYR A 34 15.81 -8.42 -0.56
CA TYR A 34 15.09 -7.57 0.38
C TYR A 34 13.59 -7.57 0.07
N SER A 35 12.80 -7.42 1.12
CA SER A 35 11.37 -7.12 1.03
C SER A 35 10.99 -6.13 2.13
N VAL A 36 10.00 -5.29 1.84
CA VAL A 36 9.58 -4.22 2.76
C VAL A 36 8.28 -4.63 3.44
N VAL A 37 8.26 -4.55 4.77
CA VAL A 37 7.06 -4.76 5.58
C VAL A 37 6.23 -3.50 5.59
N SER A 38 4.98 -3.60 5.14
CA SER A 38 3.97 -2.55 5.22
C SER A 38 2.99 -2.86 6.35
N SER A 39 3.33 -2.43 7.57
CA SER A 39 2.59 -2.81 8.78
C SER A 39 1.09 -2.53 8.69
N GLY A 40 0.69 -1.38 8.13
CA GLY A 40 -0.73 -1.02 8.00
C GLY A 40 -1.51 -2.01 7.12
N THR A 41 -1.02 -2.29 5.92
CA THR A 41 -1.68 -3.20 4.97
C THR A 41 -1.63 -4.66 5.43
N GLU A 42 -0.49 -5.08 5.96
CA GLU A 42 -0.31 -6.48 6.37
C GLU A 42 -1.09 -6.81 7.63
N LEU A 43 -1.14 -5.91 8.62
CA LEU A 43 -2.00 -6.09 9.80
C LEU A 43 -3.47 -6.13 9.41
N ALA A 44 -3.93 -5.25 8.53
CA ALA A 44 -5.31 -5.28 8.03
C ALA A 44 -5.61 -6.61 7.29
N ALA A 45 -4.68 -7.13 6.50
CA ALA A 45 -4.82 -8.42 5.83
C ALA A 45 -4.91 -9.58 6.83
N ILE A 46 -4.10 -9.55 7.89
CA ILE A 46 -4.13 -10.52 8.99
C ILE A 46 -5.47 -10.48 9.72
N GLU A 47 -5.97 -9.30 10.05
CA GLU A 47 -7.28 -9.13 10.69
C GLU A 47 -8.41 -9.70 9.84
N VAL A 48 -8.43 -9.36 8.54
CA VAL A 48 -9.44 -9.89 7.59
C VAL A 48 -9.36 -11.41 7.47
N ALA A 49 -8.16 -12.00 7.44
CA ALA A 49 -7.97 -13.44 7.36
C ALA A 49 -8.47 -14.18 8.61
N ASN A 50 -8.40 -13.53 9.78
CA ASN A 50 -8.80 -14.09 11.06
C ASN A 50 -10.22 -13.72 11.51
N THR A 51 -10.89 -12.78 10.81
CA THR A 51 -12.27 -12.39 11.14
C THR A 51 -13.24 -13.56 10.85
N SER A 52 -14.04 -13.92 11.85
CA SER A 52 -15.05 -14.96 11.71
C SER A 52 -16.10 -14.59 10.65
N VAL A 53 -16.65 -15.61 9.96
CA VAL A 53 -17.76 -15.42 9.00
C VAL A 53 -18.99 -14.79 9.69
N THR A 54 -19.24 -15.15 10.96
CA THR A 54 -20.31 -14.58 11.78
C THR A 54 -20.13 -13.10 12.02
N ASP A 55 -18.90 -12.66 12.33
CA ASP A 55 -18.59 -11.24 12.56
C ASP A 55 -18.65 -10.42 11.26
N LYS A 56 -18.27 -11.03 10.14
CA LYS A 56 -18.43 -10.43 8.80
C LYS A 56 -19.90 -10.19 8.45
N LEU A 57 -20.82 -11.09 8.85
CA LEU A 57 -22.25 -10.97 8.59
C LEU A 57 -22.98 -10.01 9.55
N GLN A 58 -22.45 -9.77 10.76
CA GLN A 58 -23.05 -8.84 11.73
C GLN A 58 -22.78 -7.37 11.43
N ASN A 59 -21.79 -7.07 10.59
CA ASN A 59 -21.46 -5.68 10.25
C ASN A 59 -22.41 -5.17 9.15
N SER A 60 -23.27 -4.19 9.47
CA SER A 60 -24.30 -3.64 8.58
C SER A 60 -23.75 -3.19 7.21
N SER A 61 -22.55 -2.62 7.18
CA SER A 61 -21.90 -2.20 5.92
C SER A 61 -21.56 -3.40 5.01
N ASN A 62 -21.35 -4.58 5.57
CA ASN A 62 -21.08 -5.79 4.80
C ASN A 62 -22.37 -6.42 4.24
N ILE A 63 -23.51 -6.24 4.93
CA ILE A 63 -24.82 -6.68 4.44
C ILE A 63 -25.20 -5.88 3.20
N ASP A 64 -25.02 -4.56 3.21
CA ASP A 64 -25.33 -3.69 2.06
C ASP A 64 -24.42 -4.02 0.87
N LYS A 65 -23.11 -4.20 1.10
CA LYS A 65 -22.16 -4.65 0.06
C LYS A 65 -22.52 -6.04 -0.48
N GLY A 66 -22.96 -6.96 0.39
CA GLY A 66 -23.41 -8.28 0.01
C GLY A 66 -24.69 -8.24 -0.86
N LEU A 67 -25.65 -7.38 -0.53
CA LEU A 67 -26.86 -7.16 -1.31
C LEU A 67 -26.58 -6.51 -2.66
N ASP A 68 -25.65 -5.56 -2.73
CA ASP A 68 -25.21 -4.94 -3.98
C ASP A 68 -24.46 -5.94 -4.89
N LEU A 69 -23.58 -6.76 -4.31
CA LEU A 69 -22.89 -7.83 -5.02
C LEU A 69 -23.90 -8.87 -5.56
N LEU A 70 -24.90 -9.23 -4.76
CA LEU A 70 -25.97 -10.14 -5.16
C LEU A 70 -26.75 -9.62 -6.37
N LYS A 71 -27.07 -8.32 -6.37
CA LYS A 71 -27.80 -7.67 -7.46
C LYS A 71 -26.97 -7.56 -8.74
N LYS A 72 -25.64 -7.31 -8.63
CA LYS A 72 -24.76 -7.06 -9.78
C LYS A 72 -24.17 -8.35 -10.36
N GLU A 73 -23.78 -9.28 -9.53
CA GLU A 73 -22.95 -10.44 -9.92
C GLU A 73 -23.55 -11.79 -9.53
N GLY A 74 -24.69 -11.79 -8.82
CA GLY A 74 -25.44 -13.00 -8.46
C GLY A 74 -24.91 -13.75 -7.22
N ILE A 75 -25.64 -14.84 -6.86
CA ILE A 75 -25.38 -15.62 -5.63
C ILE A 75 -23.97 -16.21 -5.57
N GLY A 76 -23.40 -16.58 -6.73
CA GLY A 76 -22.06 -17.15 -6.80
C GLY A 76 -20.95 -16.20 -6.37
N ALA A 77 -21.08 -14.90 -6.66
CA ALA A 77 -20.14 -13.89 -6.24
C ALA A 77 -20.20 -13.63 -4.73
N VAL A 78 -21.41 -13.56 -4.18
CA VAL A 78 -21.62 -13.44 -2.72
C VAL A 78 -21.04 -14.65 -1.99
N TRP A 79 -21.29 -15.85 -2.53
CA TRP A 79 -20.73 -17.09 -1.97
C TRP A 79 -19.21 -17.08 -1.95
N ASN A 80 -18.56 -16.66 -3.04
CA ASN A 80 -17.10 -16.58 -3.13
C ASN A 80 -16.52 -15.47 -2.24
N ALA A 81 -17.25 -14.38 -1.98
CA ALA A 81 -16.83 -13.31 -1.07
C ALA A 81 -16.96 -13.73 0.40
N VAL A 82 -18.01 -14.46 0.76
CA VAL A 82 -18.26 -14.95 2.14
C VAL A 82 -17.44 -16.20 2.44
N PHE A 83 -17.30 -17.09 1.46
CA PHE A 83 -16.57 -18.35 1.55
C PHE A 83 -15.46 -18.39 0.50
N PRO A 84 -14.38 -17.62 0.63
CA PRO A 84 -13.27 -17.68 -0.30
C PRO A 84 -12.76 -19.12 -0.37
N LYS A 85 -12.68 -19.66 -1.58
CA LYS A 85 -12.32 -21.07 -1.83
C LYS A 85 -10.89 -21.42 -1.38
N ASN A 86 -10.07 -20.43 -1.08
CA ASN A 86 -8.68 -20.63 -0.70
C ASN A 86 -8.56 -20.80 0.82
N LEU A 87 -8.55 -22.05 1.23
CA LEU A 87 -8.10 -22.51 2.56
C LEU A 87 -6.57 -22.42 2.71
N LEU A 88 -5.88 -21.83 1.76
CA LEU A 88 -4.44 -21.69 1.76
C LEU A 88 -4.04 -20.58 2.73
N PRO A 89 -2.88 -20.71 3.40
CA PRO A 89 -2.35 -19.66 4.24
C PRO A 89 -2.14 -18.38 3.43
N LEU A 90 -2.35 -17.22 4.08
CA LEU A 90 -2.13 -15.92 3.50
C LEU A 90 -0.62 -15.64 3.42
N GLN A 91 -0.10 -15.48 2.22
CA GLN A 91 1.27 -15.00 2.03
C GLN A 91 1.32 -13.50 2.32
N LEU A 92 2.29 -13.08 3.11
CA LEU A 92 2.53 -11.69 3.46
C LEU A 92 3.56 -11.04 2.51
N GLY A 93 3.48 -9.70 2.45
CA GLY A 93 4.36 -8.87 1.62
C GLY A 93 3.91 -8.73 0.18
N TYR A 94 4.30 -7.61 -0.43
CA TYR A 94 3.98 -7.27 -1.82
C TYR A 94 4.98 -6.25 -2.41
N SER A 95 6.14 -6.09 -1.78
CA SER A 95 7.20 -5.19 -2.25
C SER A 95 8.55 -5.81 -1.97
N SER A 96 9.25 -6.20 -3.01
CA SER A 96 10.53 -6.90 -2.89
C SER A 96 11.50 -6.52 -4.01
N ALA A 97 12.80 -6.75 -3.76
CA ALA A 97 13.85 -6.60 -4.73
C ALA A 97 14.80 -7.80 -4.66
N GLY A 98 15.24 -8.25 -5.82
CA GLY A 98 16.08 -9.44 -5.92
C GLY A 98 16.70 -9.60 -7.30
N GLU A 99 17.12 -10.82 -7.60
CA GLU A 99 17.77 -11.20 -8.86
C GLU A 99 16.96 -12.29 -9.56
N VAL A 100 16.78 -12.14 -10.86
CA VAL A 100 16.13 -13.15 -11.72
C VAL A 100 17.03 -14.38 -11.79
N VAL A 101 16.52 -15.53 -11.35
CA VAL A 101 17.26 -16.80 -11.38
C VAL A 101 16.71 -17.80 -12.41
N LYS A 102 15.49 -17.57 -12.89
CA LYS A 102 14.88 -18.36 -13.96
C LYS A 102 13.80 -17.56 -14.67
N VAL A 103 13.66 -17.76 -15.97
CA VAL A 103 12.60 -17.16 -16.80
C VAL A 103 11.70 -18.27 -17.36
N GLY A 104 10.40 -17.98 -17.42
CA GLY A 104 9.40 -18.85 -18.02
C GLY A 104 9.34 -18.73 -19.53
N GLN A 105 8.55 -19.59 -20.14
CA GLN A 105 8.37 -19.58 -21.60
C GLN A 105 7.75 -18.26 -22.06
N GLY A 106 8.27 -17.68 -23.15
CA GLY A 106 7.75 -16.46 -23.76
C GLY A 106 8.27 -15.16 -23.14
N VAL A 107 8.97 -15.21 -22.01
CA VAL A 107 9.63 -14.04 -21.42
C VAL A 107 10.86 -13.69 -22.25
N SER A 108 10.88 -12.48 -22.79
CA SER A 108 12.01 -11.91 -23.54
C SER A 108 12.57 -10.63 -22.93
N THR A 109 11.82 -10.04 -21.99
CA THR A 109 12.14 -8.75 -21.37
C THR A 109 13.24 -8.88 -20.32
N TYR A 110 13.31 -10.02 -19.61
CA TYR A 110 14.23 -10.27 -18.51
C TYR A 110 15.16 -11.44 -18.80
N HIS A 111 16.36 -11.39 -18.20
CA HIS A 111 17.38 -12.45 -18.27
C HIS A 111 17.81 -12.86 -16.86
N VAL A 112 18.33 -14.08 -16.75
CA VAL A 112 18.97 -14.53 -15.50
C VAL A 112 20.13 -13.60 -15.15
N GLY A 113 20.18 -13.14 -13.90
CA GLY A 113 21.14 -12.17 -13.39
C GLY A 113 20.59 -10.73 -13.36
N ASP A 114 19.47 -10.42 -14.02
CA ASP A 114 18.86 -9.09 -13.93
C ASP A 114 18.43 -8.78 -12.50
N LYS A 115 18.83 -7.61 -11.98
CA LYS A 115 18.30 -7.10 -10.70
C LYS A 115 16.96 -6.43 -10.93
N VAL A 116 15.96 -6.81 -10.14
CA VAL A 116 14.57 -6.37 -10.34
C VAL A 116 13.88 -6.06 -9.03
N VAL A 117 12.92 -5.14 -9.10
CA VAL A 117 11.86 -4.96 -8.10
C VAL A 117 10.61 -5.69 -8.55
N SER A 118 9.80 -6.15 -7.62
CA SER A 118 8.56 -6.85 -7.91
C SER A 118 7.53 -6.69 -6.81
N ASN A 119 6.29 -7.08 -7.10
CA ASN A 119 5.23 -7.22 -6.10
C ASN A 119 5.31 -8.57 -5.34
N GLY A 120 6.45 -9.23 -5.35
CA GLY A 120 6.68 -10.49 -4.63
C GLY A 120 6.55 -10.33 -3.12
N GLY A 121 6.08 -11.40 -2.46
CA GLY A 121 5.91 -11.43 -1.01
C GLY A 121 7.21 -11.68 -0.23
N HIS A 122 7.07 -11.82 1.08
CA HIS A 122 8.16 -12.13 1.99
C HIS A 122 8.55 -13.61 1.87
N ALA A 123 9.40 -13.92 0.92
CA ALA A 123 9.91 -15.25 0.66
C ALA A 123 11.32 -15.18 0.07
N GLU A 124 12.12 -16.25 0.23
CA GLU A 124 13.45 -16.32 -0.38
C GLU A 124 13.40 -16.34 -1.92
N TYR A 125 12.33 -16.93 -2.48
CA TYR A 125 12.07 -16.97 -3.92
C TYR A 125 10.61 -16.66 -4.18
N VAL A 126 10.35 -15.88 -5.24
CA VAL A 126 8.99 -15.54 -5.68
C VAL A 126 8.86 -15.75 -7.18
N VAL A 127 7.71 -16.26 -7.60
CA VAL A 127 7.31 -16.27 -9.00
C VAL A 127 6.33 -15.14 -9.23
N VAL A 128 6.62 -14.29 -10.20
CA VAL A 128 5.79 -13.13 -10.54
C VAL A 128 5.68 -12.99 -12.05
N SER A 129 4.57 -12.38 -12.50
CA SER A 129 4.44 -12.01 -13.91
C SER A 129 5.51 -11.00 -14.30
N GLU A 130 6.07 -11.13 -15.52
CA GLU A 130 7.03 -10.16 -16.05
C GLU A 130 6.48 -8.72 -16.07
N ASN A 131 5.16 -8.54 -16.18
CA ASN A 131 4.50 -7.23 -16.16
C ASN A 131 4.44 -6.58 -14.75
N LEU A 132 4.74 -7.32 -13.71
CA LEU A 132 4.75 -6.86 -12.31
C LEU A 132 6.17 -6.71 -11.77
N CYS A 133 7.12 -6.54 -12.67
CA CYS A 133 8.54 -6.34 -12.36
C CYS A 133 9.08 -5.11 -13.09
N SER A 134 10.15 -4.55 -12.55
CA SER A 134 10.95 -3.52 -13.21
C SER A 134 12.43 -3.73 -12.91
N ARG A 135 13.29 -3.48 -13.90
CA ARG A 135 14.74 -3.51 -13.69
C ARG A 135 15.16 -2.41 -12.74
N ILE A 136 16.16 -2.72 -11.93
CA ILE A 136 16.85 -1.77 -11.06
C ILE A 136 18.04 -1.21 -11.86
N ASP A 137 18.18 0.11 -11.86
CA ASP A 137 19.37 0.77 -12.41
C ASP A 137 20.62 0.33 -11.63
N GLU A 138 21.76 0.18 -12.32
CA GLU A 138 23.01 -0.29 -11.71
C GLU A 138 23.51 0.62 -10.58
N SER A 139 23.18 1.91 -10.63
CA SER A 139 23.56 2.90 -9.62
C SER A 139 22.68 2.85 -8.37
N THR A 140 21.53 2.15 -8.41
CA THR A 140 20.56 2.12 -7.32
C THR A 140 20.86 0.96 -6.36
N ASP A 141 20.88 1.26 -5.05
CA ASP A 141 20.98 0.23 -4.03
C ASP A 141 19.71 -0.66 -4.07
N ILE A 142 19.92 -1.96 -4.18
CA ILE A 142 18.84 -2.96 -4.23
C ILE A 142 17.96 -2.93 -2.98
N LYS A 143 18.49 -2.53 -1.82
CA LYS A 143 17.75 -2.35 -0.58
C LYS A 143 16.78 -1.18 -0.68
N GLU A 144 17.22 -0.06 -1.24
CA GLU A 144 16.38 1.11 -1.48
C GLU A 144 15.34 0.82 -2.56
N ALA A 145 15.73 0.11 -3.61
CA ALA A 145 14.84 -0.31 -4.68
C ALA A 145 13.67 -1.17 -4.18
N ALA A 146 13.81 -1.90 -3.07
CA ALA A 146 12.73 -2.69 -2.49
C ALA A 146 11.49 -1.86 -2.12
N PHE A 147 11.62 -0.54 -1.93
CA PHE A 147 10.50 0.37 -1.67
C PHE A 147 9.70 0.78 -2.92
N THR A 148 10.12 0.39 -4.13
CA THR A 148 9.53 0.89 -5.38
C THR A 148 8.03 0.65 -5.50
N VAL A 149 7.52 -0.50 -5.06
CA VAL A 149 6.07 -0.79 -5.11
C VAL A 149 5.30 0.16 -4.19
N LEU A 150 5.78 0.37 -2.96
CA LEU A 150 5.19 1.35 -2.03
C LEU A 150 5.34 2.78 -2.55
N GLY A 151 6.49 3.09 -3.14
CA GLY A 151 6.75 4.37 -3.81
C GLY A 151 5.80 4.64 -4.97
N SER A 152 5.43 3.61 -5.73
CA SER A 152 4.46 3.74 -6.82
C SER A 152 3.06 4.08 -6.31
N ILE A 153 2.66 3.54 -5.15
CA ILE A 153 1.40 3.87 -4.47
C ILE A 153 1.42 5.34 -4.01
N ALA A 154 2.50 5.76 -3.36
CA ALA A 154 2.68 7.14 -2.91
C ALA A 154 2.66 8.13 -4.09
N LEU A 155 3.38 7.82 -5.18
CA LEU A 155 3.40 8.62 -6.40
C LEU A 155 2.03 8.69 -7.07
N HIS A 156 1.27 7.59 -7.06
CA HIS A 156 -0.09 7.58 -7.58
C HIS A 156 -0.99 8.54 -6.79
N GLY A 157 -0.90 8.53 -5.45
CA GLY A 157 -1.59 9.49 -4.59
C GLY A 157 -1.27 10.94 -4.93
N LEU A 158 0.01 11.27 -5.10
CA LEU A 158 0.44 12.61 -5.52
C LEU A 158 -0.10 13.00 -6.90
N ARG A 159 -0.12 12.09 -7.86
CA ARG A 159 -0.70 12.36 -9.19
C ARG A 159 -2.20 12.62 -9.13
N LEU A 160 -2.94 11.87 -8.32
CA LEU A 160 -4.37 12.09 -8.12
C LEU A 160 -4.67 13.41 -7.42
N SER A 161 -3.77 13.88 -6.56
CA SER A 161 -3.93 15.16 -5.86
C SER A 161 -3.60 16.37 -6.74
N GLU A 162 -3.10 16.16 -7.98
CA GLU A 162 -2.73 17.20 -8.95
C GLU A 162 -1.78 18.27 -8.37
N THR A 163 -0.96 17.88 -7.39
CA THR A 163 0.07 18.77 -6.83
C THR A 163 1.09 19.17 -7.89
N SER A 164 1.62 20.36 -7.77
CA SER A 164 2.61 20.92 -8.69
C SER A 164 3.77 21.59 -7.93
N LEU A 165 4.74 22.10 -8.66
CA LEU A 165 5.85 22.88 -8.10
C LEU A 165 5.31 24.04 -7.26
N GLY A 166 5.76 24.14 -6.00
CA GLY A 166 5.36 25.20 -5.07
C GLY A 166 4.02 24.96 -4.38
N SER A 167 3.33 23.83 -4.63
CA SER A 167 2.13 23.46 -3.87
C SER A 167 2.46 23.22 -2.40
N LYS A 168 1.56 23.61 -1.51
CA LYS A 168 1.60 23.30 -0.08
C LYS A 168 0.80 22.04 0.20
N VAL A 169 1.48 20.99 0.62
CA VAL A 169 0.93 19.64 0.81
C VAL A 169 0.97 19.26 2.29
N VAL A 170 -0.17 18.89 2.84
CA VAL A 170 -0.27 18.32 4.18
C VAL A 170 -0.45 16.81 4.07
N VAL A 171 0.38 16.05 4.78
CA VAL A 171 0.31 14.59 4.83
C VAL A 171 -0.08 14.15 6.24
N VAL A 172 -1.23 13.50 6.36
CA VAL A 172 -1.75 12.98 7.64
C VAL A 172 -1.50 11.48 7.71
N GLY A 173 -0.69 11.09 8.70
CA GLY A 173 -0.18 9.72 8.86
C GLY A 173 1.22 9.58 8.27
N LEU A 174 2.22 9.47 9.15
CA LEU A 174 3.65 9.35 8.77
C LEU A 174 4.15 7.90 8.92
N GLY A 175 3.34 6.94 8.45
CA GLY A 175 3.80 5.57 8.19
C GLY A 175 4.69 5.52 6.94
N VAL A 176 5.02 4.31 6.48
CA VAL A 176 5.90 4.12 5.30
C VAL A 176 5.38 4.87 4.07
N ILE A 177 4.08 4.76 3.77
CA ILE A 177 3.47 5.46 2.62
C ILE A 177 3.52 6.99 2.83
N GLY A 178 3.16 7.49 4.03
CA GLY A 178 3.19 8.92 4.32
C GLY A 178 4.58 9.53 4.15
N HIS A 179 5.62 8.88 4.68
CA HIS A 179 6.99 9.32 4.47
C HIS A 179 7.39 9.32 2.98
N LEU A 180 6.99 8.30 2.21
CA LEU A 180 7.26 8.26 0.77
C LEU A 180 6.52 9.38 0.02
N VAL A 181 5.27 9.70 0.41
CA VAL A 181 4.52 10.85 -0.14
C VAL A 181 5.26 12.15 0.16
N CYS A 182 5.69 12.37 1.42
CA CYS A 182 6.44 13.56 1.80
C CYS A 182 7.70 13.73 0.95
N ARG A 183 8.53 12.68 0.86
CA ARG A 183 9.77 12.70 0.08
C ARG A 183 9.56 12.94 -1.42
N LEU A 184 8.53 12.36 -2.00
CA LEU A 184 8.19 12.55 -3.41
C LEU A 184 7.65 13.97 -3.66
N ALA A 185 6.82 14.51 -2.75
CA ALA A 185 6.32 15.88 -2.83
C ALA A 185 7.46 16.91 -2.68
N GLU A 186 8.37 16.71 -1.71
CA GLU A 186 9.57 17.53 -1.55
C GLU A 186 10.45 17.51 -2.82
N ALA A 187 10.67 16.31 -3.39
CA ALA A 187 11.44 16.16 -4.63
C ALA A 187 10.79 16.84 -5.84
N GLN A 188 9.46 16.95 -5.85
CA GLN A 188 8.68 17.71 -6.84
C GLN A 188 8.78 19.22 -6.63
N GLY A 189 9.27 19.68 -5.47
CA GLY A 189 9.38 21.10 -5.11
C GLY A 189 8.15 21.65 -4.40
N SER A 190 7.35 20.81 -3.76
CA SER A 190 6.26 21.22 -2.89
C SER A 190 6.76 21.57 -1.49
N GLU A 191 6.06 22.48 -0.82
CA GLU A 191 6.17 22.68 0.63
C GLU A 191 5.38 21.59 1.35
N VAL A 192 6.04 20.79 2.20
CA VAL A 192 5.39 19.63 2.84
C VAL A 192 5.29 19.81 4.33
N ILE A 193 4.11 19.52 4.86
CA ILE A 193 3.81 19.43 6.30
C ILE A 193 3.33 18.01 6.59
N GLY A 194 3.98 17.33 7.54
CA GLY A 194 3.60 16.00 7.98
C GLY A 194 2.96 16.02 9.38
N ILE A 195 1.89 15.26 9.58
CA ILE A 195 1.20 15.15 10.86
C ILE A 195 0.98 13.69 11.21
N ASP A 196 1.50 13.26 12.38
CA ASP A 196 1.26 11.93 12.95
C ASP A 196 1.32 12.00 14.47
N PRO A 197 0.33 11.48 15.22
CA PRO A 197 0.33 11.54 16.68
C PRO A 197 1.48 10.75 17.33
N ASP A 198 2.15 9.87 16.59
CA ASP A 198 3.30 9.13 17.07
C ASP A 198 4.59 9.97 16.88
N PRO A 199 5.21 10.46 17.99
CA PRO A 199 6.42 11.30 17.90
C PRO A 199 7.61 10.54 17.29
N GLU A 200 7.62 9.21 17.34
CA GLU A 200 8.66 8.41 16.72
C GLU A 200 8.61 8.50 15.18
N ARG A 201 7.45 8.79 14.60
CA ARG A 201 7.28 8.99 13.17
C ARG A 201 7.54 10.43 12.76
N SER A 202 7.17 11.39 13.61
CA SER A 202 7.33 12.82 13.32
C SER A 202 8.78 13.32 13.39
N LYS A 203 9.69 12.57 13.99
CA LYS A 203 11.12 12.98 14.14
C LYS A 203 11.94 12.94 12.83
N TYR A 204 11.41 12.45 11.75
CA TYR A 204 12.16 12.25 10.48
C TYR A 204 12.04 13.40 9.47
N GLY A 205 11.43 14.52 9.85
CA GLY A 205 11.32 15.72 9.02
C GLY A 205 11.23 16.99 9.86
N ASP A 206 11.77 18.10 9.32
CA ASP A 206 11.82 19.38 10.03
C ASP A 206 10.43 20.03 10.18
N ASN A 207 9.52 19.76 9.23
CA ASN A 207 8.14 20.24 9.21
C ASN A 207 7.14 19.15 9.60
N PHE A 208 7.51 18.22 10.48
CA PHE A 208 6.64 17.17 10.95
C PHE A 208 6.19 17.43 12.38
N PHE A 209 4.89 17.28 12.63
CA PHE A 209 4.21 17.66 13.87
C PHE A 209 3.43 16.48 14.45
N THR A 210 3.23 16.50 15.76
CA THR A 210 2.43 15.48 16.45
C THR A 210 0.94 15.82 16.50
N SER A 211 0.59 17.09 16.36
CA SER A 211 -0.79 17.57 16.32
C SER A 211 -0.96 18.65 15.26
N VAL A 212 -2.17 18.77 14.75
CA VAL A 212 -2.57 19.89 13.90
C VAL A 212 -2.53 21.23 14.64
N ASP A 213 -2.74 21.21 15.96
CA ASP A 213 -2.72 22.41 16.81
C ASP A 213 -1.31 23.02 16.93
N ASP A 214 -0.28 22.24 16.60
CA ASP A 214 1.12 22.67 16.65
C ASP A 214 1.57 23.42 15.40
N VAL A 215 0.72 23.50 14.36
CA VAL A 215 1.07 24.07 13.05
C VAL A 215 -0.03 24.96 12.51
N GLU A 216 0.34 26.11 11.95
CA GLU A 216 -0.60 27.00 11.27
C GLU A 216 -0.80 26.52 9.81
N LEU A 217 -1.98 25.95 9.53
CA LEU A 217 -2.34 25.47 8.19
C LEU A 217 -3.01 26.62 7.41
N LYS A 218 -2.21 27.41 6.69
CA LYS A 218 -2.70 28.47 5.79
C LYS A 218 -2.32 28.15 4.35
N ASP A 219 -3.22 28.47 3.43
CA ASP A 219 -3.01 28.33 1.98
C ASP A 219 -2.57 26.93 1.58
N VAL A 220 -3.20 25.89 2.19
CA VAL A 220 -2.95 24.47 1.86
C VAL A 220 -3.63 24.13 0.55
N ASP A 221 -2.87 23.65 -0.44
CA ASP A 221 -3.41 23.25 -1.75
C ASP A 221 -3.96 21.81 -1.69
N THR A 222 -3.38 20.94 -0.88
CA THR A 222 -3.74 19.51 -0.84
C THR A 222 -3.51 18.89 0.52
N VAL A 223 -4.46 18.04 0.94
CA VAL A 223 -4.30 17.14 2.10
C VAL A 223 -4.31 15.69 1.62
N ILE A 224 -3.26 14.93 1.95
CA ILE A 224 -3.14 13.50 1.62
C ILE A 224 -3.21 12.71 2.92
N ILE A 225 -4.24 11.85 3.05
CA ILE A 225 -4.45 11.02 4.23
C ILE A 225 -3.91 9.63 3.94
N THR A 226 -2.89 9.23 4.70
CA THR A 226 -2.28 7.89 4.67
C THR A 226 -2.42 7.14 5.99
N ALA A 227 -3.15 7.74 6.96
CA ALA A 227 -3.39 7.15 8.27
C ALA A 227 -4.38 5.98 8.17
N ALA A 228 -4.02 4.83 8.74
CA ALA A 228 -4.97 3.73 8.97
C ALA A 228 -5.68 3.97 10.31
N THR A 229 -6.86 4.57 10.27
CA THR A 229 -7.66 4.87 11.47
C THR A 229 -9.14 4.63 11.22
N SER A 230 -9.88 4.26 12.28
CA SER A 230 -11.35 4.23 12.29
C SER A 230 -11.95 5.58 12.69
N SER A 231 -11.13 6.55 13.12
CA SER A 231 -11.56 7.92 13.46
C SER A 231 -11.81 8.74 12.19
N ASN A 232 -12.79 9.64 12.26
CA ASN A 232 -13.04 10.64 11.22
C ASN A 232 -12.16 11.88 11.35
N GLU A 233 -11.37 12.00 12.42
CA GLU A 233 -10.51 13.18 12.67
C GLU A 233 -9.65 13.61 11.48
N PRO A 234 -8.95 12.70 10.73
CA PRO A 234 -8.19 13.13 9.56
C PRO A 234 -9.06 13.72 8.44
N ILE A 235 -10.31 13.24 8.31
CA ILE A 235 -11.26 13.76 7.32
C ILE A 235 -11.82 15.11 7.78
N GLU A 236 -12.12 15.24 9.07
CA GLU A 236 -12.58 16.51 9.67
C GLU A 236 -11.50 17.58 9.60
N LEU A 237 -10.25 17.20 9.85
CA LEU A 237 -9.09 18.07 9.64
C LEU A 237 -9.03 18.57 8.19
N ALA A 238 -9.18 17.68 7.22
CA ALA A 238 -9.18 18.05 5.82
C ALA A 238 -10.37 18.95 5.43
N ARG A 239 -11.44 18.98 6.22
CA ARG A 239 -12.66 19.77 6.00
C ARG A 239 -12.73 21.06 6.81
N SER A 240 -11.83 21.28 7.75
CA SER A 240 -11.97 22.24 8.83
C SER A 240 -12.01 23.72 8.43
N GLU A 241 -11.83 24.06 7.14
CA GLU A 241 -12.03 25.43 6.68
C GLU A 241 -12.79 25.46 5.34
N GLU A 242 -14.11 25.56 5.38
CA GLU A 242 -15.06 25.97 4.29
C GLU A 242 -14.81 25.39 2.87
N HIS A 243 -14.27 24.18 2.72
CA HIS A 243 -13.87 23.63 1.44
C HIS A 243 -14.67 22.38 1.06
N THR A 244 -15.15 22.33 -0.16
CA THR A 244 -15.73 21.12 -0.77
C THR A 244 -14.62 20.10 -1.01
N SER A 245 -14.67 18.97 -0.31
CA SER A 245 -13.74 17.86 -0.51
C SER A 245 -14.35 16.82 -1.45
N GLU A 246 -13.65 16.45 -2.53
CA GLU A 246 -13.95 15.25 -3.31
C GLU A 246 -13.13 14.07 -2.77
N LEU A 247 -13.81 13.02 -2.33
CA LEU A 247 -13.18 11.74 -1.99
C LEU A 247 -12.97 10.95 -3.28
N GLN A 248 -11.74 10.90 -3.76
CA GLN A 248 -11.42 10.24 -5.04
C GLN A 248 -11.07 8.75 -4.92
N SER A 249 -11.07 8.18 -3.72
CA SER A 249 -10.75 6.76 -3.55
C SER A 249 -11.61 6.10 -2.47
N PRO A 250 -12.19 4.91 -2.73
CA PRO A 250 -12.89 4.13 -1.70
C PRO A 250 -11.95 3.57 -0.62
N CYS A 251 -10.65 3.73 -0.76
CA CYS A 251 -9.63 3.20 0.16
C CYS A 251 -9.00 4.27 1.07
N ASN A 252 -9.61 5.43 1.25
CA ASN A 252 -9.14 6.52 2.15
C ASN A 252 -7.68 6.97 1.95
N LEU A 253 -7.11 6.77 0.76
CA LEU A 253 -5.69 7.07 0.50
C LEU A 253 -5.43 8.50 0.05
N VAL A 254 -6.41 9.15 -0.56
CA VAL A 254 -6.26 10.54 -1.05
C VAL A 254 -7.58 11.29 -0.87
N CYS A 255 -7.54 12.38 -0.13
CA CYS A 255 -8.59 13.39 -0.11
C CYS A 255 -8.03 14.65 -0.79
N ARG A 256 -8.59 15.05 -1.93
CA ARG A 256 -8.27 16.32 -2.58
C ARG A 256 -9.25 17.37 -2.08
N LEU A 257 -8.72 18.40 -1.45
CA LEU A 257 -9.46 19.63 -1.19
C LEU A 257 -9.39 20.50 -2.44
N LEU A 258 -10.51 20.64 -3.14
CA LEU A 258 -10.64 21.67 -4.17
C LEU A 258 -10.92 22.99 -3.46
N LEU A 259 -9.89 23.80 -3.30
CA LEU A 259 -10.03 25.19 -2.89
C LEU A 259 -10.56 25.98 -4.08
N GLU A 260 -11.83 26.36 -4.07
CA GLU A 260 -12.26 27.45 -4.94
C GLU A 260 -11.58 28.74 -4.48
N LYS A 261 -10.58 29.19 -5.25
CA LYS A 261 -10.04 30.54 -5.08
C LYS A 261 -11.16 31.52 -5.37
N LYS A 262 -11.63 32.26 -4.35
CA LYS A 262 -12.41 33.48 -4.53
C LYS A 262 -11.50 34.61 -4.99
#